data_9af006f5a06ed19ca4a68a8858268f44
#
_entry.id   9af006f5a06ed19ca4a68a8858268f44
#
_cell.length_a   1.000
_cell.length_b   1.000
_cell.length_c   1.000
_cell.angle_alpha   90.00
_cell.angle_beta   90.00
_cell.angle_gamma   90.00
#
_symmetry.space_group_name_H-M   'P 1'
#
loop_
_entity.id
_entity.type
_entity.pdbx_description
1 polymer ?
#
loop_
_entity_poly.entity_id
_entity_poly.type
_entity_poly.pdbx_seq_one_letter_code
_entity_poly.pdbx_strand_id
1 'polypeptide(L)'
;MKEALRNKNFIFIPHNSSFIIRRNCGFTLLEVLIALAIIGALLVTLISTLNYHLSLVARQETITVATLLAKNKMAALAKSPEENKGFFDSPYDRYSYETFVKDSPYGGIAEIVVVVRSGNDEVTLNELIVK
;
A
#
# COMPACT_ATOMS: atom_id res chain seq x y z
N MET A 1 24.37 96.64 25.57
CA MET A 1 25.33 96.53 24.51
C MET A 1 25.71 95.05 24.39
N LYS A 2 25.54 94.46 23.24
CA LYS A 2 25.81 93.09 22.81
C LYS A 2 24.82 92.00 23.22
N GLU A 3 23.92 91.78 22.27
CA GLU A 3 23.08 90.64 22.09
C GLU A 3 23.89 89.35 21.93
N ALA A 4 23.45 88.34 22.61
CA ALA A 4 23.86 86.98 22.31
C ALA A 4 22.72 86.29 21.61
N LEU A 5 22.87 86.17 20.30
CA LEU A 5 21.99 85.33 19.45
C LEU A 5 22.00 83.91 19.92
N ARG A 6 20.92 83.50 20.52
CA ARG A 6 20.69 82.08 20.89
C ARG A 6 20.15 81.34 19.72
N ASN A 7 21.04 80.71 19.00
CA ASN A 7 20.68 79.77 17.90
C ASN A 7 19.97 78.61 18.51
N LYS A 8 18.63 78.56 18.37
CA LYS A 8 17.85 77.38 18.68
C LYS A 8 17.83 76.49 17.43
N ASN A 9 18.75 75.55 17.39
CA ASN A 9 18.66 74.43 16.41
C ASN A 9 17.43 73.63 16.75
N PHE A 10 16.39 73.90 15.99
CA PHE A 10 15.16 73.08 16.00
C PHE A 10 15.48 71.79 15.29
N ILE A 11 15.76 70.70 16.05
CA ILE A 11 15.91 69.37 15.48
C ILE A 11 14.54 68.87 15.11
N PHE A 12 14.28 68.89 13.82
CA PHE A 12 13.09 68.29 13.27
C PHE A 12 13.28 66.79 13.33
N ILE A 13 12.67 66.11 14.32
CA ILE A 13 12.60 64.66 14.41
C ILE A 13 11.48 64.23 13.49
N PRO A 14 11.77 63.54 12.37
CA PRO A 14 10.70 62.97 11.57
C PRO A 14 10.03 61.89 12.39
N HIS A 15 8.80 62.12 12.78
CA HIS A 15 7.93 61.09 13.33
C HIS A 15 7.70 60.03 12.21
N ASN A 16 8.49 58.98 12.22
CA ASN A 16 8.19 57.82 11.44
C ASN A 16 6.92 57.18 12.02
N SER A 17 5.79 57.69 11.59
CA SER A 17 4.52 56.99 11.74
C SER A 17 4.62 55.71 10.96
N SER A 18 5.11 54.64 11.57
CA SER A 18 4.96 53.29 11.05
C SER A 18 3.46 53.02 10.97
N PHE A 19 2.91 53.33 9.82
CA PHE A 19 1.55 52.95 9.48
C PHE A 19 1.54 51.45 9.32
N ILE A 20 1.37 50.74 10.47
CA ILE A 20 1.13 49.32 10.48
C ILE A 20 -0.23 49.12 9.85
N ILE A 21 -0.24 48.93 8.54
CA ILE A 21 -1.38 48.41 7.83
C ILE A 21 -1.58 46.97 8.38
N ARG A 22 -2.40 46.86 9.41
CA ARG A 22 -3.03 45.58 9.73
C ARG A 22 -3.86 45.21 8.51
N ARG A 23 -3.26 44.45 7.62
CA ARG A 23 -4.01 43.72 6.59
C ARG A 23 -4.89 42.75 7.34
N ASN A 24 -6.12 43.14 7.62
CA ASN A 24 -7.17 42.20 7.90
C ASN A 24 -7.41 41.46 6.55
N CYS A 25 -6.61 40.43 6.29
CA CYS A 25 -6.83 39.55 5.17
C CYS A 25 -8.07 38.73 5.52
N GLY A 26 -9.25 39.26 5.20
CA GLY A 26 -10.44 38.42 5.12
C GLY A 26 -10.20 37.40 4.01
N PHE A 27 -10.53 36.13 4.26
CA PHE A 27 -10.49 35.09 3.25
C PHE A 27 -11.35 35.51 2.06
N THR A 28 -10.78 35.45 0.87
CA THR A 28 -11.56 35.69 -0.34
C THR A 28 -12.41 34.45 -0.64
N LEU A 29 -13.59 34.66 -1.24
CA LEU A 29 -14.45 33.55 -1.68
C LEU A 29 -13.68 32.61 -2.62
N LEU A 30 -12.83 33.16 -3.48
CA LEU A 30 -11.98 32.37 -4.38
C LEU A 30 -11.00 31.47 -3.63
N GLU A 31 -10.38 31.95 -2.56
CA GLU A 31 -9.44 31.20 -1.74
C GLU A 31 -10.11 30.00 -1.07
N VAL A 32 -11.33 30.19 -0.57
CA VAL A 32 -12.15 29.10 0.00
C VAL A 32 -12.50 28.08 -1.07
N LEU A 33 -12.88 28.51 -2.26
CA LEU A 33 -13.20 27.61 -3.37
C LEU A 33 -11.99 26.78 -3.82
N ILE A 34 -10.81 27.41 -3.92
CA ILE A 34 -9.58 26.69 -4.26
C ILE A 34 -9.22 25.70 -3.16
N ALA A 35 -9.31 26.09 -1.88
CA ALA A 35 -9.03 25.21 -0.76
C ALA A 35 -9.96 23.98 -0.77
N LEU A 36 -11.26 24.19 -0.99
CA LEU A 36 -12.22 23.08 -1.08
C LEU A 36 -11.94 22.17 -2.27
N ALA A 37 -11.56 22.72 -3.43
CA ALA A 37 -11.19 21.93 -4.60
C ALA A 37 -9.98 21.04 -4.33
N ILE A 38 -8.94 21.56 -3.65
CA ILE A 38 -7.74 20.82 -3.27
C ILE A 38 -8.10 19.70 -2.28
N ILE A 39 -8.87 20.02 -1.24
CA ILE A 39 -9.30 19.03 -0.24
C ILE A 39 -10.13 17.93 -0.91
N GLY A 40 -11.07 18.29 -1.79
CA GLY A 40 -11.87 17.33 -2.52
C GLY A 40 -11.03 16.38 -3.38
N ALA A 41 -10.06 16.90 -4.11
CA ALA A 41 -9.13 16.11 -4.92
C ALA A 41 -8.30 15.15 -4.04
N LEU A 42 -7.80 15.62 -2.90
CA LEU A 42 -7.05 14.79 -1.96
C LEU A 42 -7.90 13.66 -1.36
N LEU A 43 -9.15 13.93 -0.99
CA LEU A 43 -10.06 12.92 -0.46
C LEU A 43 -10.35 11.82 -1.48
N VAL A 44 -10.61 12.19 -2.74
CA VAL A 44 -10.83 11.21 -3.81
C VAL A 44 -9.61 10.31 -4.02
N THR A 45 -8.41 10.88 -4.04
CA THR A 45 -7.17 10.11 -4.19
C THR A 45 -6.93 9.18 -3.00
N LEU A 46 -7.19 9.63 -1.77
CA LEU A 46 -7.06 8.79 -0.56
C LEU A 46 -8.02 7.60 -0.59
N ILE A 47 -9.29 7.84 -0.91
CA ILE A 47 -10.29 6.76 -0.99
C ILE A 47 -9.92 5.74 -2.09
N SER A 48 -9.49 6.20 -3.25
CA SER A 48 -9.06 5.33 -4.34
C SER A 48 -7.84 4.48 -3.94
N THR A 49 -6.88 5.08 -3.26
CA THR A 49 -5.68 4.39 -2.75
C THR A 49 -6.04 3.34 -1.70
N LEU A 50 -6.93 3.66 -0.76
CA LEU A 50 -7.40 2.72 0.26
C LEU A 50 -8.11 1.52 -0.37
N ASN A 51 -9.01 1.74 -1.31
CA ASN A 51 -9.71 0.66 -2.00
C ASN A 51 -8.74 -0.26 -2.75
N TYR A 52 -7.73 0.30 -3.40
CA TYR A 52 -6.68 -0.48 -4.05
C TYR A 52 -5.89 -1.33 -3.05
N HIS A 53 -5.46 -0.76 -1.92
CA HIS A 53 -4.74 -1.50 -0.88
C HIS A 53 -5.57 -2.60 -0.24
N LEU A 54 -6.86 -2.37 0.02
CA LEU A 54 -7.75 -3.38 0.56
C LEU A 54 -7.90 -4.59 -0.37
N SER A 55 -8.04 -4.35 -1.68
CA SER A 55 -8.12 -5.44 -2.65
C SER A 55 -6.82 -6.25 -2.74
N LEU A 56 -5.69 -5.58 -2.63
CA LEU A 56 -4.37 -6.22 -2.63
C LEU A 56 -4.16 -7.09 -1.39
N VAL A 57 -4.54 -6.60 -0.21
CA VAL A 57 -4.44 -7.35 1.06
C VAL A 57 -5.30 -8.62 1.01
N ALA A 58 -6.53 -8.52 0.54
CA ALA A 58 -7.42 -9.68 0.40
C ALA A 58 -6.83 -10.75 -0.53
N ARG A 59 -6.20 -10.34 -1.62
CA ARG A 59 -5.52 -11.24 -2.53
C ARG A 59 -4.28 -11.89 -1.90
N GLN A 60 -3.49 -11.13 -1.15
CA GLN A 60 -2.31 -11.65 -0.45
C GLN A 60 -2.70 -12.69 0.62
N GLU A 61 -3.80 -12.49 1.33
CA GLU A 61 -4.35 -13.48 2.25
C GLU A 61 -4.65 -14.79 1.53
N THR A 62 -5.37 -14.71 0.41
CA THR A 62 -5.72 -15.90 -0.40
C THR A 62 -4.47 -16.65 -0.87
N ILE A 63 -3.46 -15.94 -1.39
CA ILE A 63 -2.20 -16.54 -1.84
C ILE A 63 -1.41 -17.15 -0.67
N THR A 64 -1.39 -16.50 0.48
CA THR A 64 -0.69 -17.01 1.66
C THR A 64 -1.31 -18.30 2.16
N VAL A 65 -2.63 -18.34 2.28
CA VAL A 65 -3.36 -19.55 2.67
C VAL A 65 -3.17 -20.67 1.64
N ALA A 66 -3.29 -20.36 0.35
CA ALA A 66 -3.05 -21.34 -0.72
C ALA A 66 -1.64 -21.92 -0.66
N THR A 67 -0.62 -21.08 -0.36
CA THR A 67 0.77 -21.53 -0.23
C THR A 67 0.96 -22.45 0.98
N LEU A 68 0.34 -22.15 2.12
CA LEU A 68 0.39 -23.01 3.31
C LEU A 68 -0.29 -24.36 3.06
N LEU A 69 -1.46 -24.36 2.40
CA LEU A 69 -2.16 -25.57 2.02
C LEU A 69 -1.35 -26.41 1.03
N ALA A 70 -0.74 -25.76 0.02
CA ALA A 70 0.14 -26.42 -0.93
C ALA A 70 1.36 -27.06 -0.24
N LYS A 71 2.00 -26.39 0.71
CA LYS A 71 3.10 -26.93 1.49
C LYS A 71 2.68 -28.15 2.33
N ASN A 72 1.54 -28.07 2.99
CA ASN A 72 1.02 -29.20 3.76
C ASN A 72 0.74 -30.42 2.86
N LYS A 73 0.16 -30.17 1.70
CA LYS A 73 -0.11 -31.25 0.71
C LYS A 73 1.19 -31.81 0.15
N MET A 74 2.18 -30.96 -0.14
CA MET A 74 3.50 -31.36 -0.59
C MET A 74 4.19 -32.28 0.41
N ALA A 75 4.18 -31.92 1.69
CA ALA A 75 4.76 -32.74 2.76
C ALA A 75 4.08 -34.11 2.94
N ALA A 76 2.78 -34.20 2.65
CA ALA A 76 2.05 -35.47 2.63
C ALA A 76 2.47 -36.32 1.42
N LEU A 77 2.58 -35.71 0.24
CA LEU A 77 2.96 -36.37 -1.01
C LEU A 77 4.41 -36.83 -1.03
N ALA A 78 5.31 -36.15 -0.32
CA ALA A 78 6.70 -36.59 -0.17
C ALA A 78 6.82 -37.96 0.49
N LYS A 79 5.81 -38.37 1.30
CA LYS A 79 5.76 -39.70 1.96
C LYS A 79 5.06 -40.76 1.09
N SER A 80 4.06 -40.34 0.33
CA SER A 80 3.28 -41.24 -0.56
C SER A 80 2.93 -40.43 -1.81
N PRO A 81 3.78 -40.48 -2.85
CA PRO A 81 3.54 -39.76 -4.09
C PRO A 81 2.32 -40.35 -4.82
N GLU A 82 1.26 -39.56 -4.89
CA GLU A 82 0.00 -39.95 -5.61
C GLU A 82 -0.51 -38.74 -6.37
N GLU A 83 -0.97 -38.98 -7.58
CA GLU A 83 -1.70 -38.00 -8.34
C GLU A 83 -3.15 -37.94 -7.82
N ASN A 84 -3.56 -36.77 -7.40
CA ASN A 84 -4.90 -36.56 -6.85
C ASN A 84 -5.41 -35.16 -7.18
N LYS A 85 -6.75 -35.04 -7.22
CA LYS A 85 -7.43 -33.78 -7.44
C LYS A 85 -8.65 -33.69 -6.55
N GLY A 86 -8.86 -32.57 -5.92
CA GLY A 86 -9.99 -32.37 -5.01
C GLY A 86 -10.09 -30.98 -4.46
N PHE A 87 -10.92 -30.87 -3.45
CA PHE A 87 -11.08 -29.67 -2.65
C PHE A 87 -10.52 -29.92 -1.24
N PHE A 88 -10.12 -28.87 -0.57
CA PHE A 88 -9.77 -28.97 0.84
C PHE A 88 -11.04 -29.00 1.70
N ASP A 89 -10.92 -29.60 2.88
CA ASP A 89 -12.00 -29.64 3.86
C ASP A 89 -12.27 -28.26 4.46
N SER A 90 -13.47 -28.08 5.01
CA SER A 90 -13.83 -26.85 5.72
C SER A 90 -12.80 -26.53 6.82
N PRO A 91 -12.33 -25.29 6.98
CA PRO A 91 -12.84 -24.04 6.40
C PRO A 91 -12.22 -23.64 5.04
N TYR A 92 -11.50 -24.52 4.38
CA TYR A 92 -10.75 -24.23 3.14
C TYR A 92 -11.41 -24.79 1.88
N ASP A 93 -12.70 -25.05 1.92
CA ASP A 93 -13.52 -25.62 0.84
C ASP A 93 -13.50 -24.80 -0.47
N ARG A 94 -13.18 -23.50 -0.39
CA ARG A 94 -12.97 -22.62 -1.55
C ARG A 94 -11.67 -22.86 -2.32
N TYR A 95 -10.76 -23.68 -1.74
CA TYR A 95 -9.49 -24.02 -2.37
C TYR A 95 -9.58 -25.41 -2.99
N SER A 96 -9.21 -25.51 -4.25
CA SER A 96 -9.02 -26.79 -4.95
C SER A 96 -7.53 -27.07 -5.08
N TYR A 97 -7.19 -28.35 -5.09
CA TYR A 97 -5.82 -28.77 -5.33
C TYR A 97 -5.75 -29.80 -6.46
N GLU A 98 -4.61 -29.83 -7.13
CA GLU A 98 -4.27 -30.80 -8.15
C GLU A 98 -2.80 -31.17 -7.97
N THR A 99 -2.49 -32.47 -7.94
CA THR A 99 -1.15 -32.98 -7.71
C THR A 99 -0.69 -33.80 -8.88
N PHE A 100 0.55 -33.60 -9.28
CA PHE A 100 1.19 -34.32 -10.37
C PHE A 100 2.52 -34.90 -9.89
N VAL A 101 2.83 -36.11 -10.36
CA VAL A 101 4.12 -36.77 -10.13
C VAL A 101 4.78 -36.97 -11.49
N LYS A 102 5.88 -36.28 -11.72
CA LYS A 102 6.64 -36.39 -12.97
C LYS A 102 7.96 -37.10 -12.69
N ASP A 103 8.28 -38.08 -13.53
CA ASP A 103 9.60 -38.67 -13.48
C ASP A 103 10.65 -37.69 -14.01
N SER A 104 11.72 -37.50 -13.22
CA SER A 104 12.85 -36.72 -13.67
C SER A 104 13.69 -37.51 -14.70
N PRO A 105 14.34 -36.84 -15.64
CA PRO A 105 15.32 -37.47 -16.54
C PRO A 105 16.52 -38.06 -15.79
N TYR A 106 16.70 -37.72 -14.52
CA TYR A 106 17.72 -38.29 -13.66
C TYR A 106 17.14 -39.49 -12.90
N GLY A 107 17.69 -40.66 -13.08
CA GLY A 107 17.21 -41.90 -12.45
C GLY A 107 17.17 -41.81 -10.93
N GLY A 108 16.07 -42.25 -10.31
CA GLY A 108 15.88 -42.24 -8.86
C GLY A 108 15.35 -40.89 -8.29
N ILE A 109 15.00 -39.93 -9.13
CA ILE A 109 14.40 -38.67 -8.74
C ILE A 109 13.03 -38.48 -9.38
N ALA A 110 12.04 -38.07 -8.63
CA ALA A 110 10.73 -37.64 -9.14
C ALA A 110 10.47 -36.18 -8.76
N GLU A 111 9.75 -35.47 -9.60
CA GLU A 111 9.25 -34.13 -9.33
C GLU A 111 7.78 -34.22 -8.93
N ILE A 112 7.47 -33.72 -7.75
CA ILE A 112 6.10 -33.55 -7.29
C ILE A 112 5.69 -32.10 -7.56
N VAL A 113 4.55 -31.92 -8.20
CA VAL A 113 3.97 -30.58 -8.43
C VAL A 113 2.61 -30.52 -7.75
N VAL A 114 2.41 -29.53 -6.92
CA VAL A 114 1.13 -29.24 -6.26
C VAL A 114 0.63 -27.89 -6.74
N VAL A 115 -0.55 -27.90 -7.31
CA VAL A 115 -1.25 -26.68 -7.77
C VAL A 115 -2.45 -26.47 -6.86
N VAL A 116 -2.53 -25.31 -6.24
CA VAL A 116 -3.69 -24.89 -5.43
C VAL A 116 -4.33 -23.67 -6.07
N ARG A 117 -5.65 -23.72 -6.27
CA ARG A 117 -6.43 -22.66 -6.90
C ARG A 117 -7.52 -22.17 -5.98
N SER A 118 -7.76 -20.87 -6.00
CA SER A 118 -8.91 -20.22 -5.36
C SER A 118 -9.38 -19.05 -6.21
N GLY A 119 -10.55 -19.19 -6.84
CA GLY A 119 -11.04 -18.21 -7.82
C GLY A 119 -10.07 -18.02 -8.99
N ASN A 120 -9.54 -16.81 -9.15
CA ASN A 120 -8.58 -16.46 -10.20
C ASN A 120 -7.12 -16.60 -9.77
N ASP A 121 -6.87 -16.89 -8.51
CA ASP A 121 -5.50 -17.01 -7.96
C ASP A 121 -5.06 -18.48 -7.98
N GLU A 122 -3.82 -18.68 -8.42
CA GLU A 122 -3.20 -20.00 -8.50
C GLU A 122 -1.82 -19.94 -7.85
N VAL A 123 -1.51 -20.97 -7.07
CA VAL A 123 -0.19 -21.19 -6.48
C VAL A 123 0.31 -22.57 -6.89
N THR A 124 1.47 -22.63 -7.51
CA THR A 124 2.14 -23.86 -7.89
C THR A 124 3.41 -24.01 -7.09
N LEU A 125 3.56 -25.13 -6.41
CA LEU A 125 4.79 -25.56 -5.76
C LEU A 125 5.32 -26.82 -6.42
N ASN A 126 6.64 -26.91 -6.58
CA ASN A 126 7.31 -28.10 -7.05
C ASN A 126 8.47 -28.48 -6.12
N GLU A 127 8.67 -29.77 -5.95
CA GLU A 127 9.72 -30.33 -5.12
C GLU A 127 10.28 -31.60 -5.76
N LEU A 128 11.59 -31.76 -5.70
CA LEU A 128 12.26 -32.98 -6.16
C LEU A 128 12.42 -33.95 -4.98
N ILE A 129 11.96 -35.17 -5.17
CA ILE A 129 12.08 -36.24 -4.20
C ILE A 129 12.91 -37.40 -4.74
N VAL A 130 13.62 -38.10 -3.86
CA VAL A 130 14.30 -39.36 -4.20
C VAL A 130 13.30 -40.50 -4.07
N LYS A 131 13.22 -41.34 -5.12
CA LYS A 131 12.39 -42.55 -5.13
C LYS A 131 12.99 -43.69 -4.36
#